data_8267df9a8e8eecbfd59ae28b77d0f38d
#
_entry.id   8267df9a8e8eecbfd59ae28b77d0f38d
#
_cell.length_a   1.000
_cell.length_b   1.000
_cell.length_c   1.000
_cell.angle_alpha   90.00
_cell.angle_beta   90.00
_cell.angle_gamma   90.00
#
_symmetry.space_group_name_H-M   'P 1'
#
loop_
_entity.id
_entity.type
_entity.pdbx_description
1 polymer ?
#
loop_
_entity_poly.entity_id
_entity_poly.type
_entity_poly.pdbx_seq_one_letter_code
_entity_poly.pdbx_strand_id
1 'polypeptide(L)'
;NKIICVVQKNDAVIAVSTAHNLQPNDNITLNVVPSRSVGIGTSTKVRVKYNFDIEKLVIDPIGFTSTAIDTLDNIITLNNHPFATGEKVYYNATDEVATGLEPGLFYVYKIDKNRFKLALTYEDSIASPPKIVSIGSTGGAEQEFSAINPRLFPTRGNNVVFDLSDPTLQGFKFNLYTDQSFENQFVSVANTTTFSTSGVGTVGVTSTASFTLTY
;
A
#
# COMPACT_ATOMS: atom_id res chain seq x y z
N ASN A 1 11.81 14.82 -3.42
CA ASN A 1 12.19 14.75 -1.99
C ASN A 1 11.24 13.82 -1.27
N LYS A 2 11.79 12.69 -0.76
CA LYS A 2 11.05 11.76 0.08
C LYS A 2 10.91 12.35 1.47
N ILE A 3 9.69 12.66 1.89
CA ILE A 3 9.40 12.83 3.31
C ILE A 3 9.17 11.43 3.86
N ILE A 4 10.12 10.94 4.62
CA ILE A 4 9.94 9.73 5.43
C ILE A 4 9.29 10.22 6.72
N CYS A 5 7.98 10.03 6.85
CA CYS A 5 7.32 10.23 8.13
C CYS A 5 7.75 9.11 9.08
N VAL A 6 8.85 9.30 9.77
CA VAL A 6 9.12 8.59 11.00
C VAL A 6 8.19 9.22 12.03
N VAL A 7 7.39 8.41 12.72
CA VAL A 7 6.62 8.89 13.87
C VAL A 7 7.63 9.27 14.96
N GLN A 8 8.05 10.51 14.94
CA GLN A 8 8.84 11.09 16.03
C GLN A 8 7.94 11.76 17.05
N LYS A 9 8.26 11.54 18.28
CA LYS A 9 7.51 11.97 19.47
C LYS A 9 7.48 13.48 19.67
N ASN A 10 8.23 14.30 18.93
CA ASN A 10 8.33 15.75 19.09
C ASN A 10 8.57 16.43 17.75
N ASP A 11 7.99 17.60 17.59
CA ASP A 11 8.18 18.63 16.57
C ASP A 11 8.55 18.13 15.16
N ALA A 12 7.58 18.11 14.26
CA ALA A 12 7.82 17.80 12.86
C ALA A 12 8.71 18.87 12.24
N VAL A 13 9.92 18.50 11.82
CA VAL A 13 10.77 19.37 11.01
C VAL A 13 10.47 19.07 9.54
N ILE A 14 9.94 20.09 8.83
CA ILE A 14 9.68 20.01 7.40
C ILE A 14 10.84 20.71 6.68
N ALA A 15 11.65 19.93 5.97
CA ALA A 15 12.67 20.47 5.09
C ALA A 15 12.09 20.69 3.68
N VAL A 16 12.16 21.89 3.18
CA VAL A 16 11.77 22.25 1.81
C VAL A 16 13.01 22.54 0.96
N SER A 17 12.98 22.16 -0.31
CA SER A 17 14.12 22.32 -1.23
C SER A 17 14.28 23.73 -1.78
N THR A 18 13.29 24.58 -1.59
CA THR A 18 13.29 25.98 -2.03
C THR A 18 13.05 26.89 -0.85
N ALA A 19 13.57 28.11 -0.92
CA ALA A 19 13.32 29.12 0.10
C ALA A 19 11.80 29.33 0.25
N HIS A 20 11.33 29.29 1.49
CA HIS A 20 9.96 29.62 1.86
C HIS A 20 9.93 31.01 2.52
N ASN A 21 8.89 31.77 2.30
CA ASN A 21 8.71 33.10 2.88
C ASN A 21 7.91 33.07 4.19
N LEU A 22 7.85 31.91 4.87
CA LEU A 22 7.13 31.77 6.12
C LEU A 22 7.84 32.52 7.26
N GLN A 23 7.05 33.18 8.08
CA GLN A 23 7.51 33.87 9.29
C GLN A 23 7.16 33.05 10.52
N PRO A 24 7.84 33.28 11.68
CA PRO A 24 7.42 32.68 12.93
C PRO A 24 5.95 33.03 13.23
N ASN A 25 5.17 32.00 13.60
CA ASN A 25 3.74 32.03 13.86
C ASN A 25 2.82 32.09 12.63
N ASP A 26 3.32 31.93 11.41
CA ASP A 26 2.46 31.73 10.25
C ASP A 26 1.70 30.41 10.38
N ASN A 27 0.42 30.46 10.10
CA ASN A 27 -0.41 29.26 10.02
C ASN A 27 -0.16 28.56 8.69
N ILE A 28 0.37 27.35 8.74
CA ILE A 28 0.57 26.51 7.56
C ILE A 28 -0.41 25.33 7.60
N THR A 29 -1.03 25.06 6.46
CA THR A 29 -1.79 23.83 6.25
C THR A 29 -0.93 22.86 5.45
N LEU A 30 -0.54 21.76 6.08
CA LEU A 30 0.15 20.69 5.40
C LEU A 30 -0.88 19.76 4.76
N ASN A 31 -1.08 19.88 3.46
CA ASN A 31 -1.90 18.94 2.70
C ASN A 31 -1.03 17.76 2.24
N VAL A 32 -0.81 16.81 3.12
CA VAL A 32 -0.15 15.54 2.78
C VAL A 32 -1.23 14.58 2.32
N VAL A 33 -1.24 14.25 1.03
CA VAL A 33 -2.02 13.12 0.53
C VAL A 33 -1.10 11.89 0.60
N PRO A 34 -1.20 11.06 1.63
CA PRO A 34 -0.38 9.86 1.72
C PRO A 34 -0.73 8.92 0.56
N SER A 35 0.26 8.23 0.05
CA SER A 35 0.09 7.25 -1.03
C SER A 35 -0.86 6.11 -0.63
N ARG A 36 -0.86 5.77 0.65
CA ARG A 36 -1.82 4.85 1.25
C ARG A 36 -2.23 5.42 2.61
N SER A 37 -3.42 5.99 2.67
CA SER A 37 -4.02 6.43 3.92
C SER A 37 -4.86 5.29 4.49
N VAL A 38 -4.54 4.86 5.69
CA VAL A 38 -5.36 3.92 6.47
C VAL A 38 -5.90 4.62 7.70
N GLY A 39 -7.14 4.33 8.08
CA GLY A 39 -7.76 4.94 9.25
C GLY A 39 -8.45 6.27 8.96
N ILE A 40 -8.93 6.48 7.73
CA ILE A 40 -9.89 7.56 7.46
C ILE A 40 -11.26 7.10 7.96
N GLY A 41 -11.70 7.67 9.05
CA GLY A 41 -12.89 7.22 9.78
C GLY A 41 -12.51 6.54 11.10
N THR A 42 -13.45 5.96 11.80
CA THR A 42 -13.24 5.35 13.12
C THR A 42 -12.51 4.00 13.08
N SER A 43 -12.55 3.31 11.94
CA SER A 43 -11.86 2.05 11.72
C SER A 43 -11.68 1.78 10.23
N THR A 44 -10.47 1.35 9.84
CA THR A 44 -10.16 0.89 8.47
C THR A 44 -9.79 -0.58 8.51
N LYS A 45 -10.45 -1.39 7.69
CA LYS A 45 -10.17 -2.82 7.56
C LYS A 45 -9.21 -3.03 6.38
N VAL A 46 -8.12 -3.74 6.63
CA VAL A 46 -7.09 -4.09 5.66
C VAL A 46 -7.08 -5.61 5.50
N ARG A 47 -7.34 -6.13 4.32
CA ARG A 47 -7.30 -7.56 4.04
C ARG A 47 -5.86 -8.01 3.81
N VAL A 48 -5.48 -9.11 4.44
CA VAL A 48 -4.14 -9.70 4.31
C VAL A 48 -4.26 -11.11 3.79
N LYS A 49 -3.43 -11.49 2.83
CA LYS A 49 -3.29 -12.84 2.30
C LYS A 49 -1.82 -13.21 2.16
N TYR A 50 -1.49 -14.48 2.15
CA TYR A 50 -0.20 -14.96 1.71
C TYR A 50 -0.30 -15.48 0.28
N ASN A 51 0.56 -14.98 -0.59
CA ASN A 51 0.66 -15.47 -1.96
C ASN A 51 1.81 -16.46 -2.04
N PHE A 52 1.49 -17.73 -2.36
CA PHE A 52 2.46 -18.82 -2.41
C PHE A 52 3.36 -18.77 -3.66
N ASP A 53 2.90 -18.15 -4.77
CA ASP A 53 3.68 -18.08 -6.01
C ASP A 53 4.89 -17.15 -5.88
N ILE A 54 4.73 -16.08 -5.11
CA ILE A 54 5.79 -15.09 -4.88
C ILE A 54 6.34 -15.14 -3.44
N GLU A 55 5.82 -16.03 -2.60
CA GLU A 55 6.21 -16.19 -1.19
C GLU A 55 6.19 -14.87 -0.39
N LYS A 56 5.16 -14.07 -0.57
CA LYS A 56 5.00 -12.75 0.07
C LYS A 56 3.61 -12.54 0.65
N LEU A 57 3.52 -11.71 1.68
CA LEU A 57 2.26 -11.13 2.10
C LEU A 57 1.79 -10.10 1.07
N VAL A 58 0.54 -10.21 0.68
CA VAL A 58 -0.16 -9.25 -0.17
C VAL A 58 -1.29 -8.60 0.62
N ILE A 59 -1.51 -7.33 0.36
CA ILE A 59 -2.46 -6.52 1.11
C ILE A 59 -3.45 -5.87 0.15
N ASP A 60 -4.71 -5.83 0.54
CA ASP A 60 -5.82 -5.22 -0.17
C ASP A 60 -5.87 -5.59 -1.66
N PRO A 61 -6.08 -6.85 -2.00
CA PRO A 61 -6.28 -7.24 -3.39
C PRO A 61 -7.44 -6.45 -4.02
N ILE A 62 -7.18 -5.85 -5.17
CA ILE A 62 -8.15 -5.06 -5.93
C ILE A 62 -8.43 -5.79 -7.23
N GLY A 63 -9.62 -6.42 -7.31
CA GLY A 63 -10.09 -7.07 -8.51
C GLY A 63 -10.57 -6.05 -9.55
N PHE A 64 -10.37 -6.37 -10.82
CA PHE A 64 -10.83 -5.56 -11.94
C PHE A 64 -11.08 -6.43 -13.19
N THR A 65 -11.71 -5.82 -14.19
CA THR A 65 -12.02 -6.49 -15.46
C THR A 65 -11.22 -5.87 -16.61
N SER A 66 -11.27 -6.49 -17.79
CA SER A 66 -10.64 -6.00 -19.01
C SER A 66 -10.94 -4.53 -19.33
N THR A 67 -12.10 -4.02 -18.93
CA THR A 67 -12.50 -2.62 -19.17
C THR A 67 -11.65 -1.58 -18.43
N ALA A 68 -10.86 -2.01 -17.44
CA ALA A 68 -9.97 -1.13 -16.69
C ALA A 68 -8.66 -0.82 -17.44
N ILE A 69 -8.34 -1.58 -18.49
CA ILE A 69 -7.07 -1.48 -19.20
C ILE A 69 -7.24 -0.73 -20.53
N ASP A 70 -6.50 0.35 -20.68
CA ASP A 70 -6.31 1.07 -21.94
C ASP A 70 -4.95 0.67 -22.53
N THR A 71 -5.01 -0.12 -23.61
CA THR A 71 -3.81 -0.62 -24.30
C THR A 71 -3.13 0.44 -25.17
N LEU A 72 -3.85 1.49 -25.58
CA LEU A 72 -3.29 2.55 -26.42
C LEU A 72 -2.29 3.40 -25.61
N ASP A 73 -2.71 3.79 -24.42
CA ASP A 73 -1.91 4.64 -23.53
C ASP A 73 -1.20 3.84 -22.42
N ASN A 74 -1.40 2.51 -22.36
CA ASN A 74 -0.88 1.62 -21.29
C ASN A 74 -1.32 2.11 -19.91
N ILE A 75 -2.58 2.49 -19.77
CA ILE A 75 -3.16 3.00 -18.52
C ILE A 75 -4.07 1.95 -17.90
N ILE A 76 -3.98 1.82 -16.59
CA ILE A 76 -4.91 1.03 -15.78
C ILE A 76 -5.74 2.00 -14.94
N THR A 77 -7.07 1.85 -15.01
CA THR A 77 -8.02 2.71 -14.30
C THR A 77 -8.72 1.93 -13.19
N LEU A 78 -8.36 2.22 -11.95
CA LEU A 78 -8.99 1.67 -10.76
C LEU A 78 -9.40 2.80 -9.83
N ASN A 79 -10.70 2.96 -9.59
CA ASN A 79 -11.24 4.06 -8.80
C ASN A 79 -10.66 4.12 -7.38
N ASN A 80 -10.08 5.27 -7.02
CA ASN A 80 -9.49 5.54 -5.72
C ASN A 80 -8.43 4.50 -5.29
N HIS A 81 -7.62 4.02 -6.24
CA HIS A 81 -6.57 3.06 -5.91
C HIS A 81 -5.56 3.65 -4.90
N PRO A 82 -5.05 2.83 -3.96
CA PRO A 82 -4.14 3.31 -2.92
C PRO A 82 -2.68 3.41 -3.35
N PHE A 83 -2.34 2.94 -4.56
CA PHE A 83 -0.95 2.80 -5.01
C PHE A 83 -0.25 4.14 -5.20
N ALA A 84 1.05 4.16 -4.93
CA ALA A 84 1.96 5.28 -5.14
C ALA A 84 3.00 4.97 -6.22
N THR A 85 3.58 6.02 -6.80
CA THR A 85 4.74 5.87 -7.69
C THR A 85 5.90 5.22 -6.95
N GLY A 86 6.50 4.18 -7.56
CA GLY A 86 7.55 3.37 -6.96
C GLY A 86 7.05 2.26 -6.03
N GLU A 87 5.76 2.15 -5.79
CA GLU A 87 5.21 1.04 -4.99
C GLU A 87 5.21 -0.26 -5.79
N LYS A 88 5.61 -1.36 -5.14
CA LYS A 88 5.62 -2.70 -5.73
C LYS A 88 4.23 -3.32 -5.59
N VAL A 89 3.72 -3.85 -6.69
CA VAL A 89 2.46 -4.57 -6.77
C VAL A 89 2.66 -5.93 -7.42
N TYR A 90 1.79 -6.87 -7.10
CA TYR A 90 1.67 -8.15 -7.78
C TYR A 90 0.42 -8.14 -8.65
N TYR A 91 0.57 -8.45 -9.92
CA TYR A 91 -0.52 -8.68 -10.86
C TYR A 91 -0.80 -10.17 -10.97
N ASN A 92 -2.06 -10.54 -10.97
CA ASN A 92 -2.54 -11.88 -11.25
C ASN A 92 -3.82 -11.82 -12.08
N ALA A 93 -4.06 -12.86 -12.87
CA ALA A 93 -5.33 -13.11 -13.56
C ALA A 93 -5.66 -14.60 -13.42
N THR A 94 -6.92 -14.92 -13.15
CA THR A 94 -7.41 -16.31 -12.99
C THR A 94 -8.07 -16.84 -14.26
N ASP A 95 -8.32 -15.96 -15.22
CA ASP A 95 -8.84 -16.28 -16.54
C ASP A 95 -7.82 -15.92 -17.64
N GLU A 96 -8.11 -14.97 -18.50
CA GLU A 96 -7.23 -14.54 -19.59
C GLU A 96 -6.28 -13.43 -19.12
N VAL A 97 -4.99 -13.65 -19.29
CA VAL A 97 -3.93 -12.70 -18.94
C VAL A 97 -3.83 -11.59 -19.99
N ALA A 98 -3.72 -10.34 -19.53
CA ALA A 98 -3.42 -9.22 -20.42
C ALA A 98 -2.01 -9.35 -21.00
N THR A 99 -1.88 -9.34 -22.34
CA THR A 99 -0.57 -9.46 -23.00
C THR A 99 0.38 -8.35 -22.54
N GLY A 100 1.55 -8.72 -22.08
CA GLY A 100 2.55 -7.81 -21.52
C GLY A 100 2.42 -7.61 -20.01
N LEU A 101 1.38 -8.17 -19.39
CA LEU A 101 1.20 -8.21 -17.94
C LEU A 101 1.15 -9.66 -17.43
N GLU A 102 2.16 -10.47 -17.78
CA GLU A 102 2.24 -11.82 -17.20
C GLU A 102 2.16 -11.75 -15.67
N PRO A 103 1.51 -12.74 -14.99
CA PRO A 103 1.43 -12.75 -13.53
C PRO A 103 2.79 -12.54 -12.90
N GLY A 104 2.93 -11.49 -12.11
CA GLY A 104 4.24 -11.11 -11.61
C GLY A 104 4.29 -9.75 -10.90
N LEU A 105 5.53 -9.34 -10.64
CA LEU A 105 5.85 -8.14 -9.87
C LEU A 105 6.05 -6.95 -10.80
N PHE A 106 5.38 -5.86 -10.49
CA PHE A 106 5.50 -4.59 -11.20
C PHE A 106 5.70 -3.43 -10.21
N TYR A 107 6.11 -2.28 -10.75
CA TYR A 107 6.21 -1.03 -10.02
C TYR A 107 5.24 0.00 -10.60
N VAL A 108 4.56 0.71 -9.74
CA VAL A 108 3.52 1.66 -10.14
C VAL A 108 4.14 3.00 -10.54
N TYR A 109 3.69 3.55 -11.66
CA TYR A 109 3.79 4.98 -11.98
C TYR A 109 2.40 5.60 -11.87
N LYS A 110 2.14 6.31 -10.79
CA LYS A 110 0.85 6.94 -10.51
C LYS A 110 0.64 8.17 -11.39
N ILE A 111 -0.48 8.21 -12.10
CA ILE A 111 -0.95 9.38 -12.85
C ILE A 111 -1.81 10.26 -11.93
N ASP A 112 -2.85 9.67 -11.34
CA ASP A 112 -3.75 10.34 -10.41
C ASP A 112 -4.38 9.34 -9.41
N LYS A 113 -5.44 9.73 -8.73
CA LYS A 113 -6.11 8.86 -7.74
C LYS A 113 -6.82 7.65 -8.33
N ASN A 114 -7.08 7.66 -9.65
CA ASN A 114 -7.82 6.60 -10.34
C ASN A 114 -6.97 5.87 -11.38
N ARG A 115 -5.85 6.45 -11.83
CA ARG A 115 -5.08 5.96 -12.98
C ARG A 115 -3.61 5.79 -12.66
N PHE A 116 -3.05 4.71 -13.17
CA PHE A 116 -1.61 4.45 -13.08
C PHE A 116 -1.13 3.67 -14.30
N LYS A 117 0.18 3.58 -14.43
CA LYS A 117 0.90 2.73 -15.38
C LYS A 117 1.84 1.82 -14.61
N LEU A 118 2.39 0.82 -15.29
CA LEU A 118 3.31 -0.15 -14.70
C LEU A 118 4.69 -0.05 -15.32
N ALA A 119 5.71 -0.32 -14.50
CA ALA A 119 7.09 -0.45 -14.90
C ALA A 119 7.66 -1.77 -14.36
N LEU A 120 8.73 -2.30 -14.98
CA LEU A 120 9.36 -3.55 -14.55
C LEU A 120 10.30 -3.35 -13.35
N THR A 121 10.88 -2.15 -13.21
CA THR A 121 11.79 -1.84 -12.10
C THR A 121 11.35 -0.59 -11.36
N TYR A 122 11.84 -0.44 -10.12
CA TYR A 122 11.63 0.77 -9.35
C TYR A 122 12.19 2.00 -10.08
N GLU A 123 13.39 1.89 -10.63
CA GLU A 123 14.10 2.95 -11.35
C GLU A 123 13.31 3.40 -12.57
N ASP A 124 12.74 2.46 -13.33
CA ASP A 124 11.91 2.77 -14.51
C ASP A 124 10.62 3.49 -14.12
N SER A 125 10.04 3.14 -12.96
CA SER A 125 8.80 3.78 -12.48
C SER A 125 8.99 5.23 -12.03
N ILE A 126 10.20 5.61 -11.60
CA ILE A 126 10.53 6.96 -11.12
C ILE A 126 11.36 7.78 -12.11
N ALA A 127 11.71 7.19 -13.26
CA ALA A 127 12.45 7.88 -14.31
C ALA A 127 11.66 9.07 -14.90
N SER A 128 12.35 9.99 -15.52
CA SER A 128 11.73 11.11 -16.24
C SER A 128 12.28 11.19 -17.67
N PRO A 129 11.53 10.74 -18.68
CA PRO A 129 10.21 10.09 -18.64
C PRO A 129 10.27 8.68 -18.04
N PRO A 130 9.15 8.16 -17.48
CA PRO A 130 9.10 6.79 -16.97
C PRO A 130 9.15 5.78 -18.11
N LYS A 131 9.75 4.60 -17.83
CA LYS A 131 9.74 3.49 -18.79
C LYS A 131 8.61 2.53 -18.43
N ILE A 132 7.59 2.53 -19.25
CA ILE A 132 6.33 1.86 -18.99
C ILE A 132 6.23 0.54 -19.75
N VAL A 133 5.64 -0.46 -19.12
CA VAL A 133 5.30 -1.75 -19.73
C VAL A 133 4.28 -1.53 -20.85
N SER A 134 4.54 -2.11 -22.02
CA SER A 134 3.58 -2.10 -23.11
C SER A 134 2.53 -3.19 -22.89
N ILE A 135 1.26 -2.81 -22.94
CA ILE A 135 0.13 -3.71 -22.75
C ILE A 135 -0.51 -3.96 -24.11
N GLY A 136 -0.46 -5.20 -24.59
CA GLY A 136 -0.93 -5.56 -25.93
C GLY A 136 -2.39 -6.01 -25.99
N SER A 137 -2.98 -6.46 -24.88
CA SER A 137 -4.40 -6.82 -24.77
C SER A 137 -4.95 -6.48 -23.40
N THR A 138 -6.28 -6.48 -23.27
CA THR A 138 -6.94 -6.13 -22.01
C THR A 138 -7.12 -7.31 -21.05
N GLY A 139 -6.84 -8.54 -21.49
CA GLY A 139 -7.10 -9.75 -20.72
C GLY A 139 -8.58 -10.01 -20.44
N GLY A 140 -8.86 -10.84 -19.47
CA GLY A 140 -10.19 -11.30 -19.08
C GLY A 140 -10.89 -10.44 -18.03
N ALA A 141 -11.87 -11.06 -17.38
CA ALA A 141 -12.73 -10.41 -16.39
C ALA A 141 -12.22 -10.55 -14.96
N GLU A 142 -11.33 -11.51 -14.69
CA GLU A 142 -10.87 -11.84 -13.36
C GLU A 142 -9.38 -11.52 -13.18
N GLN A 143 -9.08 -10.26 -13.03
CA GLN A 143 -7.74 -9.73 -12.85
C GLN A 143 -7.63 -9.04 -11.48
N GLU A 144 -6.43 -9.02 -10.91
CA GLU A 144 -6.19 -8.48 -9.56
C GLU A 144 -4.83 -7.81 -9.46
N PHE A 145 -4.78 -6.68 -8.76
CA PHE A 145 -3.56 -6.11 -8.22
C PHE A 145 -3.55 -6.17 -6.70
N SER A 146 -2.42 -6.60 -6.14
CA SER A 146 -2.18 -6.62 -4.69
C SER A 146 -0.92 -5.85 -4.35
N ALA A 147 -0.96 -5.04 -3.30
CA ALA A 147 0.24 -4.39 -2.79
C ALA A 147 1.10 -5.38 -1.99
N ILE A 148 2.42 -5.29 -2.11
CA ILE A 148 3.36 -6.17 -1.43
C ILE A 148 4.06 -5.42 -0.32
N ASN A 149 3.86 -5.85 0.92
CA ASN A 149 4.45 -5.23 2.11
C ASN A 149 4.45 -3.69 2.04
N PRO A 150 3.30 -3.06 1.75
CA PRO A 150 3.27 -1.61 1.55
C PRO A 150 3.55 -0.89 2.86
N ARG A 151 4.06 0.33 2.75
CA ARG A 151 4.08 1.24 3.88
C ARG A 151 2.66 1.70 4.19
N LEU A 152 2.28 1.61 5.46
CA LEU A 152 0.99 2.08 5.94
C LEU A 152 1.18 3.39 6.70
N PHE A 153 0.22 4.28 6.55
CA PHE A 153 0.21 5.60 7.20
C PHE A 153 -1.05 5.73 8.04
N PRO A 154 -1.03 5.21 9.29
CA PRO A 154 -2.20 5.29 10.16
C PRO A 154 -2.49 6.75 10.52
N THR A 155 -3.77 7.10 10.58
CA THR A 155 -4.22 8.42 10.98
C THR A 155 -4.51 8.43 12.49
N ARG A 156 -4.02 9.43 13.20
CA ARG A 156 -4.22 9.56 14.65
C ARG A 156 -5.72 9.57 15.02
N GLY A 157 -6.04 8.86 16.07
CA GLY A 157 -7.42 8.72 16.57
C GLY A 157 -8.23 7.64 15.86
N ASN A 158 -7.61 6.88 14.95
CA ASN A 158 -8.28 5.82 14.20
C ASN A 158 -7.66 4.45 14.48
N ASN A 159 -8.47 3.42 14.23
CA ASN A 159 -8.03 2.04 14.32
C ASN A 159 -7.76 1.50 12.92
N VAL A 160 -6.67 0.75 12.78
CA VAL A 160 -6.40 -0.08 11.59
C VAL A 160 -6.60 -1.54 12.00
N VAL A 161 -7.55 -2.21 11.37
CA VAL A 161 -7.86 -3.61 11.62
C VAL A 161 -7.34 -4.44 10.46
N PHE A 162 -6.30 -5.22 10.69
CA PHE A 162 -5.81 -6.20 9.73
C PHE A 162 -6.68 -7.46 9.83
N ASP A 163 -7.36 -7.78 8.75
CA ASP A 163 -8.13 -9.02 8.62
C ASP A 163 -7.17 -10.16 8.30
N LEU A 164 -7.04 -11.07 9.24
CA LEU A 164 -6.13 -12.21 9.20
C LEU A 164 -6.89 -13.53 9.09
N SER A 165 -8.14 -13.49 8.64
CA SER A 165 -9.00 -14.67 8.53
C SER A 165 -8.73 -15.52 7.28
N ASP A 166 -7.97 -15.00 6.31
CA ASP A 166 -7.71 -15.73 5.06
C ASP A 166 -6.93 -17.03 5.32
N PRO A 167 -7.42 -18.20 4.83
CA PRO A 167 -6.79 -19.50 5.07
C PRO A 167 -5.34 -19.61 4.60
N THR A 168 -4.91 -18.79 3.63
CA THR A 168 -3.52 -18.76 3.17
C THR A 168 -2.54 -18.33 4.26
N LEU A 169 -3.03 -17.72 5.34
CA LEU A 169 -2.23 -17.28 6.47
C LEU A 169 -2.06 -18.35 7.56
N GLN A 170 -2.66 -19.52 7.39
CA GLN A 170 -2.57 -20.58 8.40
C GLN A 170 -1.11 -21.00 8.66
N GLY A 171 -0.73 -21.03 9.93
CA GLY A 171 0.64 -21.35 10.36
C GLY A 171 1.62 -20.18 10.38
N PHE A 172 1.22 -19.01 9.87
CA PHE A 172 2.04 -17.80 9.94
C PHE A 172 1.73 -16.97 11.19
N LYS A 173 2.71 -16.14 11.58
CA LYS A 173 2.54 -15.09 12.58
C LYS A 173 2.51 -13.74 11.87
N PHE A 174 1.56 -12.89 12.26
CA PHE A 174 1.49 -11.53 11.74
C PHE A 174 2.24 -10.57 12.64
N ASN A 175 3.19 -9.83 12.09
CA ASN A 175 3.96 -8.81 12.79
C ASN A 175 3.99 -7.52 11.97
N LEU A 176 4.08 -6.39 12.65
CA LEU A 176 4.39 -5.09 12.06
C LEU A 176 5.84 -4.72 12.36
N TYR A 177 6.46 -3.96 11.47
CA TYR A 177 7.84 -3.51 11.61
C TYR A 177 7.92 -2.00 11.37
N THR A 178 8.88 -1.35 12.01
CA THR A 178 9.12 0.08 11.88
C THR A 178 10.11 0.42 10.76
N ASP A 179 10.80 -0.59 10.25
CA ASP A 179 11.81 -0.47 9.20
C ASP A 179 11.53 -1.44 8.04
N GLN A 180 12.18 -1.18 6.91
CA GLN A 180 11.99 -1.94 5.67
C GLN A 180 12.83 -3.21 5.62
N SER A 181 13.83 -3.36 6.50
CA SER A 181 14.67 -4.55 6.64
C SER A 181 14.04 -5.62 7.53
N PHE A 182 12.92 -5.29 8.19
CA PHE A 182 12.23 -6.17 9.14
C PHE A 182 13.09 -6.58 10.36
N GLU A 183 13.98 -5.70 10.80
CA GLU A 183 14.84 -5.92 11.96
C GLU A 183 14.19 -5.41 13.24
N ASN A 184 13.42 -4.31 13.16
CA ASN A 184 12.82 -3.65 14.30
C ASN A 184 11.31 -3.89 14.31
N GLN A 185 10.88 -4.95 14.98
CA GLN A 185 9.46 -5.24 15.15
C GLN A 185 8.78 -4.09 15.91
N PHE A 186 7.63 -3.66 15.39
CA PHE A 186 6.76 -2.73 16.09
C PHE A 186 6.16 -3.45 17.31
N VAL A 187 6.56 -3.04 18.49
CA VAL A 187 5.96 -3.46 19.76
C VAL A 187 5.24 -2.27 20.38
N SER A 188 4.02 -2.48 20.85
CA SER A 188 3.34 -1.44 21.62
C SER A 188 4.15 -1.19 22.89
N VAL A 189 4.69 0.03 23.03
CA VAL A 189 5.38 0.42 24.26
C VAL A 189 4.32 0.66 25.31
N ALA A 190 4.27 -0.21 26.31
CA ALA A 190 3.47 0.02 27.51
C ALA A 190 3.82 1.40 28.07
N ASN A 191 2.83 2.27 28.24
CA ASN A 191 2.92 3.66 28.72
C ASN A 191 3.05 4.79 27.68
N THR A 192 2.88 4.55 26.39
CA THR A 192 2.56 5.65 25.48
C THR A 192 1.08 5.60 25.15
N THR A 193 0.34 6.65 25.49
CA THR A 193 -1.08 6.84 25.19
C THR A 193 -1.39 6.90 23.68
N THR A 194 -0.40 6.63 22.83
CA THR A 194 -0.46 6.88 21.38
C THR A 194 -0.64 5.62 20.56
N PHE A 195 -0.25 4.44 21.04
CA PHE A 195 -0.36 3.19 20.28
C PHE A 195 -0.73 2.03 21.18
N SER A 196 -1.72 1.26 20.77
CA SER A 196 -2.01 -0.05 21.35
C SER A 196 -2.25 -1.08 20.24
N THR A 197 -1.96 -2.33 20.53
CA THR A 197 -2.23 -3.45 19.64
C THR A 197 -3.04 -4.50 20.36
N SER A 198 -3.98 -5.12 19.66
CA SER A 198 -4.75 -6.24 20.16
C SER A 198 -4.97 -7.26 19.04
N GLY A 199 -4.94 -8.54 19.36
CA GLY A 199 -5.22 -9.63 18.43
C GLY A 199 -6.44 -10.44 18.86
N VAL A 200 -7.21 -10.93 17.90
CA VAL A 200 -8.37 -11.79 18.13
C VAL A 200 -8.29 -13.01 17.20
N GLY A 201 -8.59 -14.18 17.74
CA GLY A 201 -8.64 -15.41 16.96
C GLY A 201 -7.27 -15.97 16.57
N THR A 202 -7.30 -17.05 15.80
CA THR A 202 -6.10 -17.71 15.27
C THR A 202 -5.94 -17.36 13.79
N VAL A 203 -4.77 -16.82 13.43
CA VAL A 203 -4.42 -16.39 12.07
C VAL A 203 -4.66 -17.51 11.06
N GLY A 204 -5.40 -17.20 10.00
CA GLY A 204 -5.71 -18.12 8.92
C GLY A 204 -6.68 -19.27 9.28
N VAL A 205 -7.23 -19.28 10.50
CA VAL A 205 -8.12 -20.36 10.98
C VAL A 205 -9.48 -19.82 11.41
N THR A 206 -9.47 -18.77 12.22
CA THR A 206 -10.71 -18.19 12.75
C THR A 206 -11.25 -17.15 11.77
N SER A 207 -12.53 -17.25 11.41
CA SER A 207 -13.18 -16.30 10.46
C SER A 207 -13.21 -14.84 10.92
N THR A 208 -12.92 -14.59 12.19
CA THR A 208 -12.80 -13.25 12.79
C THR A 208 -11.37 -12.91 13.20
N ALA A 209 -10.38 -13.72 12.76
CA ALA A 209 -8.99 -13.46 13.09
C ALA A 209 -8.58 -12.07 12.62
N SER A 210 -8.06 -11.27 13.53
CA SER A 210 -7.67 -9.89 13.24
C SER A 210 -6.58 -9.41 14.18
N PHE A 211 -5.84 -8.41 13.73
CA PHE A 211 -4.90 -7.64 14.51
C PHE A 211 -5.27 -6.16 14.39
N THR A 212 -5.48 -5.51 15.51
CA THR A 212 -5.90 -4.10 15.54
C THR A 212 -4.75 -3.23 16.03
N LEU A 213 -4.42 -2.21 15.26
CA LEU A 213 -3.53 -1.13 15.62
C LEU A 213 -4.38 0.10 15.92
N THR A 214 -4.34 0.56 17.16
CA THR A 214 -4.97 1.84 17.59
C THR A 214 -3.87 2.90 17.69
N TYR A 215 -4.09 4.04 17.02
CA TYR A 215 -3.12 5.14 16.90
C TYR A 215 -3.64 6.44 17.46
#